data_f8030bf8fea48af162fe5cc15fe01d0a
#
_entry.id   f8030bf8fea48af162fe5cc15fe01d0a
#
_cell.length_a   1.000
_cell.length_b   1.000
_cell.length_c   1.000
_cell.angle_alpha   90.00
_cell.angle_beta   90.00
_cell.angle_gamma   90.00
#
_symmetry.space_group_name_H-M   'P 1'
#
loop_
_entity.id
_entity.type
_entity.pdbx_description
1 polymer ?
#
loop_
_entity_poly.entity_id
_entity_poly.type
_entity_poly.pdbx_seq_one_letter_code
_entity_poly.pdbx_strand_id
1 'polypeptide(L)'
;MNETLIVQLITGAIGSVGFGILFHMKRKYLPLAAAGALISWMVFILGKAFWGNIFLPTLFASFVTDVYAEILARICKETSTSFFVTSVIPLIPGSTLYYCMNSILEGNTVLALEYGRDTFLFAFGIAAGMSIAWSICYFLRSIKKNKK
;
A
#
# COMPACT_ATOMS: atom_id res chain seq x y z
N MET A 1 -0.53 18.07 -14.52
CA MET A 1 -0.33 17.45 -13.20
C MET A 1 -1.61 16.79 -12.66
N ASN A 2 -2.77 17.41 -12.85
CA ASN A 2 -4.04 16.85 -12.34
C ASN A 2 -4.55 15.63 -13.12
N GLU A 3 -4.37 15.59 -14.43
CA GLU A 3 -4.84 14.46 -15.25
C GLU A 3 -4.10 13.15 -14.94
N THR A 4 -2.78 13.21 -14.77
CA THR A 4 -2.00 12.01 -14.41
C THR A 4 -2.35 11.48 -13.03
N LEU A 5 -2.65 12.35 -12.07
CA LEU A 5 -3.10 11.95 -10.73
C LEU A 5 -4.46 11.25 -10.77
N ILE A 6 -5.41 11.80 -11.53
CA ILE A 6 -6.74 11.20 -11.69
C ILE A 6 -6.64 9.81 -12.31
N VAL A 7 -5.85 9.67 -13.37
CA VAL A 7 -5.62 8.37 -14.02
C VAL A 7 -5.01 7.37 -13.05
N GLN A 8 -3.99 7.77 -12.28
CA GLN A 8 -3.35 6.89 -11.28
C GLN A 8 -4.33 6.46 -10.18
N LEU A 9 -5.17 7.35 -9.68
CA LEU A 9 -6.19 7.04 -8.68
C LEU A 9 -7.22 6.05 -9.22
N ILE A 10 -7.73 6.29 -10.43
CA ILE A 10 -8.73 5.42 -11.05
C ILE A 10 -8.13 4.03 -11.34
N THR A 11 -6.94 3.96 -11.94
CA THR A 11 -6.29 2.69 -12.23
C THR A 11 -5.91 1.92 -10.98
N GLY A 12 -5.46 2.62 -9.94
CA GLY A 12 -5.18 2.02 -8.63
C GLY A 12 -6.44 1.44 -7.97
N ALA A 13 -7.55 2.15 -8.02
CA ALA A 13 -8.84 1.68 -7.49
C ALA A 13 -9.37 0.46 -8.28
N ILE A 14 -9.28 0.50 -9.62
CA ILE A 14 -9.68 -0.64 -10.48
C ILE A 14 -8.78 -1.86 -10.19
N GLY A 15 -7.47 -1.65 -10.06
CA GLY A 15 -6.52 -2.69 -9.69
C GLY A 15 -6.86 -3.33 -8.35
N SER A 16 -7.15 -2.51 -7.33
CA SER A 16 -7.55 -2.98 -6.00
C SER A 16 -8.83 -3.83 -6.04
N VAL A 17 -9.84 -3.41 -6.81
CA VAL A 17 -11.07 -4.19 -7.02
C VAL A 17 -10.77 -5.51 -7.73
N GLY A 18 -9.94 -5.49 -8.78
CA GLY A 18 -9.53 -6.69 -9.52
C GLY A 18 -8.84 -7.70 -8.61
N PHE A 19 -7.88 -7.27 -7.80
CA PHE A 19 -7.23 -8.14 -6.81
C PHE A 19 -8.19 -8.58 -5.71
N GLY A 20 -9.13 -7.74 -5.28
CA GLY A 20 -10.18 -8.12 -4.34
C GLY A 20 -11.03 -9.29 -4.86
N ILE A 21 -11.36 -9.29 -6.14
CA ILE A 21 -12.07 -10.42 -6.79
C ILE A 21 -11.17 -11.65 -6.86
N LEU A 22 -9.90 -11.49 -7.22
CA LEU A 22 -8.93 -12.58 -7.30
C LEU A 22 -8.73 -13.27 -5.95
N PHE A 23 -8.68 -12.50 -4.87
CA PHE A 23 -8.59 -13.02 -3.49
C PHE A 23 -9.93 -13.46 -2.90
N HIS A 24 -10.95 -13.62 -3.72
CA HIS A 24 -12.29 -14.09 -3.30
C HIS A 24 -12.92 -13.22 -2.19
N MET A 25 -12.61 -11.93 -2.16
CA MET A 25 -13.25 -10.99 -1.25
C MET A 25 -14.75 -10.89 -1.54
N LYS A 26 -15.58 -10.85 -0.51
CA LYS A 26 -17.03 -10.70 -0.68
C LYS A 26 -17.34 -9.41 -1.44
N ARG A 27 -18.18 -9.48 -2.47
CA ARG A 27 -18.51 -8.36 -3.37
C ARG A 27 -18.90 -7.08 -2.64
N LYS A 28 -19.58 -7.19 -1.50
CA LYS A 28 -20.00 -6.05 -0.67
C LYS A 28 -18.83 -5.25 -0.08
N TYR A 29 -17.62 -5.83 -0.02
CA TYR A 29 -16.43 -5.18 0.54
C TYR A 29 -15.48 -4.62 -0.53
N LEU A 30 -15.72 -4.90 -1.82
CA LEU A 30 -14.91 -4.38 -2.91
C LEU A 30 -14.85 -2.84 -2.95
N PRO A 31 -15.96 -2.10 -2.72
CA PRO A 31 -15.89 -0.64 -2.63
C PRO A 31 -14.99 -0.13 -1.49
N LEU A 32 -14.94 -0.87 -0.37
CA LEU A 32 -14.07 -0.52 0.75
C LEU A 32 -12.59 -0.75 0.43
N ALA A 33 -12.28 -1.81 -0.32
CA ALA A 33 -10.92 -2.05 -0.83
C ALA A 33 -10.48 -0.94 -1.79
N ALA A 34 -11.35 -0.53 -2.72
CA ALA A 34 -11.09 0.59 -3.62
C ALA A 34 -10.85 1.90 -2.86
N ALA A 35 -11.67 2.20 -1.83
CA ALA A 35 -11.48 3.37 -0.97
C ALA A 35 -10.12 3.31 -0.24
N GLY A 36 -9.72 2.15 0.26
CA GLY A 36 -8.41 1.94 0.87
C GLY A 36 -7.25 2.22 -0.12
N ALA A 37 -7.37 1.77 -1.36
CA ALA A 37 -6.38 2.03 -2.41
C ALA A 37 -6.25 3.54 -2.72
N LEU A 38 -7.38 4.25 -2.78
CA LEU A 38 -7.39 5.71 -2.96
C LEU A 38 -6.70 6.43 -1.81
N ILE A 39 -7.02 6.06 -0.57
CA ILE A 39 -6.40 6.62 0.65
C ILE A 39 -4.89 6.36 0.63
N SER A 40 -4.49 5.13 0.36
CA SER A 40 -3.09 4.70 0.29
C SER A 40 -2.30 5.55 -0.70
N TRP A 41 -2.80 5.71 -1.92
CA TRP A 41 -2.13 6.49 -2.96
C TRP A 41 -2.11 7.99 -2.66
N MET A 42 -3.21 8.55 -2.13
CA MET A 42 -3.27 9.96 -1.73
C MET A 42 -2.26 10.28 -0.63
N VAL A 43 -2.16 9.44 0.40
CA VAL A 43 -1.19 9.64 1.49
C VAL A 43 0.25 9.57 0.95
N PHE A 44 0.52 8.65 0.02
CA PHE A 44 1.83 8.53 -0.63
C PHE A 44 2.19 9.81 -1.41
N ILE A 45 1.27 10.33 -2.25
CA ILE A 45 1.52 11.53 -3.05
C ILE A 45 1.76 12.74 -2.16
N LEU A 46 0.91 12.94 -1.14
CA LEU A 46 1.07 14.03 -0.19
C LEU A 46 2.40 13.92 0.55
N GLY A 47 2.73 12.72 1.04
CA GLY A 47 4.02 12.49 1.70
C GLY A 47 5.21 12.75 0.79
N LYS A 48 5.15 12.35 -0.48
CA LYS A 48 6.22 12.60 -1.46
C LYS A 48 6.44 14.11 -1.70
N ALA A 49 5.37 14.90 -1.66
CA ALA A 49 5.48 16.36 -1.79
C ALA A 49 6.20 17.00 -0.59
N PHE A 50 6.08 16.41 0.62
CA PHE A 50 6.71 16.95 1.84
C PHE A 50 8.14 16.46 2.05
N TRP A 51 8.42 15.17 1.84
CA TRP A 51 9.71 14.57 2.19
C TRP A 51 10.68 14.38 1.02
N GLY A 52 10.21 14.48 -0.22
CA GLY A 52 11.06 14.39 -1.42
C GLY A 52 11.77 13.05 -1.64
N ASN A 53 11.61 12.08 -0.73
CA ASN A 53 12.14 10.72 -0.85
C ASN A 53 11.02 9.69 -1.07
N ILE A 54 11.35 8.41 -1.24
CA ILE A 54 10.38 7.34 -1.50
C ILE A 54 10.03 6.60 -0.20
N PHE A 55 10.99 6.40 0.68
CA PHE A 55 10.83 5.52 1.85
C PHE A 55 9.80 6.03 2.86
N LEU A 56 9.93 7.28 3.33
CA LEU A 56 9.04 7.85 4.35
C LEU A 56 7.59 7.95 3.88
N PRO A 57 7.28 8.49 2.68
CA PRO A 57 5.91 8.50 2.16
C PRO A 57 5.29 7.12 2.07
N THR A 58 6.07 6.12 1.62
CA THR A 58 5.59 4.75 1.51
C THR A 58 5.31 4.13 2.88
N LEU A 59 6.18 4.38 3.85
CA LEU A 59 6.00 3.92 5.23
C LEU A 59 4.71 4.50 5.83
N PHE A 60 4.50 5.82 5.72
CA PHE A 60 3.29 6.46 6.24
C PHE A 60 2.03 6.01 5.50
N ALA A 61 2.08 5.89 4.18
CA ALA A 61 0.95 5.40 3.40
C ALA A 61 0.56 3.97 3.79
N SER A 62 1.55 3.08 3.91
CA SER A 62 1.33 1.70 4.35
C SER A 62 0.80 1.63 5.79
N PHE A 63 1.34 2.44 6.70
CA PHE A 63 0.86 2.54 8.08
C PHE A 63 -0.62 2.94 8.14
N VAL A 64 -1.01 4.01 7.46
CA VAL A 64 -2.41 4.49 7.42
C VAL A 64 -3.32 3.43 6.79
N THR A 65 -2.85 2.78 5.72
CA THR A 65 -3.60 1.73 5.03
C THR A 65 -3.84 0.51 5.93
N ASP A 66 -2.84 0.10 6.74
CA ASP A 66 -3.00 -1.02 7.66
C ASP A 66 -3.95 -0.68 8.82
N VAL A 67 -3.85 0.53 9.39
CA VAL A 67 -4.81 1.01 10.40
C VAL A 67 -6.24 1.02 9.83
N TYR A 68 -6.42 1.48 8.61
CA TYR A 68 -7.71 1.44 7.91
C TYR A 68 -8.23 0.00 7.76
N ALA A 69 -7.37 -0.92 7.29
CA ALA A 69 -7.69 -2.34 7.14
C ALA A 69 -8.07 -3.01 8.48
N GLU A 70 -7.37 -2.68 9.56
CA GLU A 70 -7.66 -3.17 10.90
C GLU A 70 -9.02 -2.69 11.43
N ILE A 71 -9.39 -1.43 11.16
CA ILE A 71 -10.70 -0.88 11.52
C ILE A 71 -11.81 -1.60 10.74
N LEU A 72 -11.65 -1.74 9.44
CA LEU A 72 -12.62 -2.44 8.59
C LEU A 72 -12.78 -3.91 8.95
N ALA A 73 -11.67 -4.60 9.22
CA ALA A 73 -11.69 -6.00 9.64
C ALA A 73 -12.58 -6.21 10.89
N ARG A 74 -12.54 -5.27 11.83
CA ARG A 74 -13.38 -5.30 13.04
C ARG A 74 -14.85 -5.05 12.74
N ILE A 75 -15.14 -4.06 11.89
CA ILE A 75 -16.52 -3.71 11.52
C ILE A 75 -17.17 -4.83 10.69
N CYS A 76 -16.41 -5.36 9.74
CA CYS A 76 -16.88 -6.36 8.78
C CYS A 76 -16.78 -7.81 9.32
N LYS A 77 -16.07 -8.03 10.44
CA LYS A 77 -15.76 -9.36 11.02
C LYS A 77 -15.04 -10.26 10.02
N GLU A 78 -14.09 -9.67 9.28
CA GLU A 78 -13.24 -10.34 8.30
C GLU A 78 -11.76 -10.17 8.66
N THR A 79 -10.85 -10.80 7.92
CA THR A 79 -9.41 -10.69 8.16
C THR A 79 -8.87 -9.32 7.72
N SER A 80 -8.05 -8.67 8.54
CA SER A 80 -7.41 -7.39 8.20
C SER A 80 -6.48 -7.52 7.00
N THR A 81 -5.81 -8.67 6.86
CA THR A 81 -4.89 -8.95 5.74
C THR A 81 -5.59 -8.81 4.38
N SER A 82 -6.84 -9.27 4.25
CA SER A 82 -7.58 -9.17 2.99
C SER A 82 -7.82 -7.70 2.59
N PHE A 83 -8.18 -6.84 3.55
CA PHE A 83 -8.34 -5.41 3.30
C PHE A 83 -7.02 -4.71 3.05
N PHE A 84 -5.97 -5.03 3.82
CA PHE A 84 -4.65 -4.43 3.64
C PHE A 84 -4.06 -4.75 2.28
N VAL A 85 -3.97 -6.04 1.92
CA VAL A 85 -3.36 -6.47 0.66
C VAL A 85 -4.05 -5.82 -0.54
N THR A 86 -5.37 -5.78 -0.58
CA THR A 86 -6.10 -5.15 -1.68
C THR A 86 -5.94 -3.63 -1.71
N SER A 87 -5.82 -2.98 -0.55
CA SER A 87 -5.69 -1.51 -0.45
C SER A 87 -4.27 -1.02 -0.72
N VAL A 88 -3.23 -1.84 -0.50
CA VAL A 88 -1.82 -1.48 -0.72
C VAL A 88 -1.37 -1.64 -2.18
N ILE A 89 -2.19 -2.24 -3.04
CA ILE A 89 -1.87 -2.51 -4.45
C ILE A 89 -1.23 -1.31 -5.19
N PRO A 90 -1.73 -0.07 -5.07
CA PRO A 90 -1.10 1.06 -5.75
C PRO A 90 0.32 1.37 -5.29
N LEU A 91 0.70 0.98 -4.07
CA LEU A 91 2.04 1.20 -3.53
C LEU A 91 3.05 0.13 -3.97
N ILE A 92 2.60 -0.99 -4.51
CA ILE A 92 3.49 -2.06 -4.97
C ILE A 92 4.37 -1.54 -6.11
N PRO A 93 5.70 -1.63 -6.00
CA PRO A 93 6.64 -1.02 -6.93
C PRO A 93 6.77 -1.82 -8.24
N GLY A 94 5.66 -2.10 -8.92
CA GLY A 94 5.64 -2.90 -10.14
C GLY A 94 6.37 -2.23 -11.31
N SER A 95 6.20 -0.92 -11.47
CA SER A 95 6.85 -0.16 -12.54
C SER A 95 8.37 -0.05 -12.34
N THR A 96 8.83 0.25 -11.13
CA THR A 96 10.27 0.35 -10.82
C THR A 96 10.96 -1.01 -10.95
N LEU A 97 10.28 -2.08 -10.52
CA LEU A 97 10.79 -3.44 -10.71
C LEU A 97 10.88 -3.80 -12.21
N TYR A 98 9.87 -3.47 -12.99
CA TYR A 98 9.88 -3.69 -14.44
C TYR A 98 11.03 -2.95 -15.11
N TYR A 99 11.22 -1.65 -14.84
CA TYR A 99 12.31 -0.86 -15.42
C TYR A 99 13.68 -1.33 -14.93
N CYS A 100 13.80 -1.80 -13.69
CA CYS A 100 15.03 -2.41 -13.20
C CYS A 100 15.41 -3.63 -14.05
N MET A 101 14.47 -4.54 -14.27
CA MET A 101 14.72 -5.74 -15.08
C MET A 101 15.02 -5.40 -16.55
N ASN A 102 14.28 -4.46 -17.13
CA ASN A 102 14.52 -4.00 -18.50
C ASN A 102 15.92 -3.38 -18.66
N SER A 103 16.34 -2.54 -17.73
CA SER A 103 17.67 -1.92 -17.74
C SER A 103 18.82 -2.94 -17.63
N ILE A 104 18.60 -4.05 -16.91
CA ILE A 104 19.54 -5.17 -16.86
C ILE A 104 19.67 -5.82 -18.24
N LEU A 105 18.56 -6.07 -18.92
CA LEU A 105 18.56 -6.69 -20.26
C LEU A 105 19.23 -5.80 -21.31
N GLU A 106 19.08 -4.48 -21.18
CA GLU A 106 19.74 -3.47 -22.04
C GLU A 106 21.23 -3.26 -21.70
N GLY A 107 21.73 -3.91 -20.64
CA GLY A 107 23.12 -3.76 -20.19
C GLY A 107 23.40 -2.43 -19.45
N ASN A 108 22.37 -1.65 -19.13
CA ASN A 108 22.52 -0.38 -18.41
C ASN A 108 22.49 -0.60 -16.89
N THR A 109 23.65 -0.93 -16.34
CA THR A 109 23.78 -1.24 -14.90
C THR A 109 23.49 -0.05 -13.99
N VAL A 110 23.71 1.18 -14.44
CA VAL A 110 23.47 2.39 -13.63
C VAL A 110 21.98 2.58 -13.39
N LEU A 111 21.17 2.55 -14.46
CA LEU A 111 19.73 2.65 -14.35
C LEU A 111 19.12 1.45 -13.61
N ALA A 112 19.67 0.26 -13.82
CA ALA A 112 19.22 -0.95 -13.11
C ALA A 112 19.40 -0.82 -11.59
N LEU A 113 20.53 -0.28 -11.12
CA LEU A 113 20.77 -0.04 -9.70
C LEU A 113 19.86 1.04 -9.13
N GLU A 114 19.59 2.10 -9.88
CA GLU A 114 18.68 3.18 -9.44
C GLU A 114 17.26 2.66 -9.24
N TYR A 115 16.68 2.01 -10.24
CA TYR A 115 15.34 1.41 -10.14
C TYR A 115 15.28 0.28 -9.12
N GLY A 116 16.34 -0.50 -8.98
CA GLY A 116 16.46 -1.55 -7.96
C GLY A 116 16.43 -0.98 -6.56
N ARG A 117 17.19 0.09 -6.29
CA ARG A 117 17.16 0.82 -5.01
C ARG A 117 15.76 1.34 -4.69
N ASP A 118 15.11 1.96 -5.66
CA ASP A 118 13.76 2.52 -5.46
C ASP A 118 12.74 1.42 -5.16
N THR A 119 12.82 0.29 -5.88
CA THR A 119 12.00 -0.90 -5.61
C THR A 119 12.20 -1.41 -4.17
N PHE A 120 13.44 -1.45 -3.71
CA PHE A 120 13.79 -1.87 -2.36
C PHE A 120 13.24 -0.91 -1.29
N LEU A 121 13.34 0.40 -1.54
CA LEU A 121 12.81 1.43 -0.63
C LEU A 121 11.28 1.36 -0.51
N PHE A 122 10.56 1.11 -1.60
CA PHE A 122 9.14 0.86 -1.57
C PHE A 122 8.79 -0.39 -0.74
N ALA A 123 9.43 -1.52 -1.04
CA ALA A 123 9.17 -2.78 -0.35
C ALA A 123 9.44 -2.68 1.15
N PHE A 124 10.57 -2.05 1.52
CA PHE A 124 10.94 -1.83 2.92
C PHE A 124 9.98 -0.86 3.64
N GLY A 125 9.55 0.20 2.94
CA GLY A 125 8.57 1.16 3.45
C GLY A 125 7.22 0.50 3.75
N ILE A 126 6.72 -0.34 2.82
CA ILE A 126 5.48 -1.11 3.01
C ILE A 126 5.61 -2.05 4.20
N ALA A 127 6.68 -2.85 4.27
CA ALA A 127 6.89 -3.82 5.33
C ALA A 127 7.01 -3.15 6.71
N ALA A 128 7.78 -2.07 6.80
CA ALA A 128 7.96 -1.33 8.05
C ALA A 128 6.64 -0.67 8.51
N GLY A 129 5.92 0.00 7.60
CA GLY A 129 4.66 0.66 7.92
C GLY A 129 3.60 -0.32 8.43
N MET A 130 3.42 -1.45 7.74
CA MET A 130 2.53 -2.52 8.16
C MET A 130 2.91 -3.10 9.53
N SER A 131 4.21 -3.39 9.74
CA SER A 131 4.69 -3.97 10.99
C SER A 131 4.44 -3.06 12.20
N ILE A 132 4.68 -1.75 12.03
CA ILE A 132 4.44 -0.76 13.08
C ILE A 132 2.94 -0.65 13.38
N ALA A 133 2.09 -0.53 12.36
CA ALA A 133 0.65 -0.42 12.53
C ALA A 133 0.06 -1.66 13.22
N TRP A 134 0.44 -2.85 12.77
CA TRP A 134 0.01 -4.11 13.37
C TRP A 134 0.43 -4.22 14.84
N SER A 135 1.68 -3.87 15.16
CA SER A 135 2.20 -3.86 16.53
C SER A 135 1.39 -2.94 17.45
N ILE A 136 1.10 -1.72 17.00
CA ILE A 136 0.30 -0.74 17.77
C ILE A 136 -1.12 -1.26 17.96
N CYS A 137 -1.75 -1.74 16.90
CA CYS A 137 -3.11 -2.28 16.97
C CYS A 137 -3.22 -3.51 17.88
N TYR A 138 -2.21 -4.38 17.87
CA TYR A 138 -2.12 -5.53 18.75
C TYR A 138 -1.99 -5.11 20.23
N PHE A 139 -1.10 -4.16 20.52
CA PHE A 139 -0.87 -3.64 21.87
C PHE A 139 -2.13 -2.99 22.45
N LEU A 140 -2.83 -2.17 21.68
CA LEU A 140 -4.10 -1.57 22.07
C LEU A 140 -5.18 -2.61 22.37
N ARG A 141 -5.22 -3.73 21.63
CA ARG A 141 -6.12 -4.85 21.91
C ARG A 141 -5.80 -5.52 23.23
N SER A 142 -4.54 -5.74 23.54
CA SER A 142 -4.08 -6.39 24.77
C SER A 142 -4.50 -5.59 26.00
N ILE A 143 -4.31 -4.28 25.97
CA ILE A 143 -4.72 -3.38 27.08
C ILE A 143 -6.23 -3.43 27.31
N LYS A 144 -7.03 -3.42 26.23
CA LYS A 144 -8.50 -3.43 26.34
C LYS A 144 -9.03 -4.77 26.87
N LYS A 145 -8.32 -5.88 26.64
CA LYS A 145 -8.66 -7.20 27.14
C LYS A 145 -8.37 -7.34 28.65
N ASN A 146 -7.31 -6.71 29.13
CA ASN A 146 -6.94 -6.75 30.58
C ASN A 146 -7.81 -5.85 31.48
N LYS A 147 -8.61 -4.95 30.87
CA LYS A 147 -9.53 -4.06 31.64
C LYS A 147 -10.95 -4.61 31.77
N LYS A 148 -11.23 -5.81 31.25
CA LYS A 148 -12.49 -6.54 31.42
C LYS A 148 -12.28 -7.77 32.29
#